data_763528f449c9e8340da5950f284b97f2
#
_entry.id   763528f449c9e8340da5950f284b97f2
#
_cell.length_a   1.000
_cell.length_b   1.000
_cell.length_c   1.000
_cell.angle_alpha   90.00
_cell.angle_beta   90.00
_cell.angle_gamma   90.00
#
_symmetry.space_group_name_H-M   'P 1'
#
loop_
_entity.id
_entity.type
_entity.pdbx_description
1 polymer ?
#
loop_
_entity_poly.entity_id
_entity_poly.type
_entity_poly.pdbx_seq_one_letter_code
_entity_poly.pdbx_strand_id
1 'polypeptide(L)'
;MLCFGSGPMFIIWSLNDFTAMSSGSGRIIVAGFVSVLFCYITGNNLPREKNVWFYCTFFGLISLGLPFLLMPLSLRFITTSELAIYLSSVPLFVLLLAQIFLKEKITKQKWLGFIIGIFGLIILSDPYSFSIQNSNELLASILCIIISVCLASGGIVLQKMPKYNPISF
;
A
#
# COMPACT_ATOMS: atom_id res chain seq x y z
N MET A 1 -9.07 4.58 -9.62
CA MET A 1 -7.73 5.15 -9.93
C MET A 1 -7.60 6.61 -9.50
N LEU A 2 -8.54 7.53 -9.83
CA LEU A 2 -8.47 8.95 -9.45
C LEU A 2 -8.36 9.16 -7.92
N CYS A 3 -9.15 8.47 -7.11
CA CYS A 3 -9.10 8.58 -5.64
C CYS A 3 -7.76 8.14 -5.03
N PHE A 4 -7.05 7.22 -5.66
CA PHE A 4 -5.76 6.77 -5.16
C PHE A 4 -4.64 7.76 -5.52
N GLY A 5 -4.74 8.39 -6.70
CA GLY A 5 -3.78 9.40 -7.16
C GLY A 5 -3.87 10.73 -6.41
N SER A 6 -5.07 11.12 -5.94
CA SER A 6 -5.25 12.35 -5.15
C SER A 6 -4.82 12.19 -3.68
N GLY A 7 -4.65 10.95 -3.20
CA GLY A 7 -4.29 10.66 -1.81
C GLY A 7 -3.07 11.41 -1.28
N PRO A 8 -1.93 11.40 -1.97
CA PRO A 8 -0.72 12.11 -1.53
C PRO A 8 -0.90 13.63 -1.41
N MET A 9 -1.70 14.26 -2.29
CA MET A 9 -1.98 15.70 -2.20
C MET A 9 -2.72 16.05 -0.91
N PHE A 10 -3.74 15.27 -0.55
CA PHE A 10 -4.47 15.48 0.70
C PHE A 10 -3.60 15.23 1.94
N ILE A 11 -2.61 14.35 1.85
CA ILE A 11 -1.65 14.15 2.95
C ILE A 11 -0.83 15.42 3.16
N ILE A 12 -0.29 16.03 2.09
CA ILE A 12 0.49 17.27 2.21
C ILE A 12 -0.34 18.39 2.83
N TRP A 13 -1.57 18.57 2.37
CA TRP A 13 -2.46 19.58 2.97
C TRP A 13 -2.69 19.32 4.46
N SER A 14 -2.91 18.07 4.83
CA SER A 14 -3.11 17.70 6.23
C SER A 14 -1.84 17.87 7.08
N LEU A 15 -0.64 17.78 6.50
CA LEU A 15 0.63 18.00 7.21
C LEU A 15 0.90 19.45 7.58
N ASN A 16 0.18 20.41 6.98
CA ASN A 16 0.28 21.83 7.39
C ASN A 16 -0.32 22.07 8.78
N ASP A 17 -1.41 21.35 9.11
CA ASP A 17 -2.17 21.57 10.34
C ASP A 17 -1.98 20.45 11.37
N PHE A 18 -1.61 19.25 10.93
CA PHE A 18 -1.50 18.05 11.75
C PHE A 18 -0.10 17.44 11.71
N THR A 19 0.27 16.75 12.78
CA THR A 19 1.49 15.93 12.77
C THR A 19 1.35 14.73 11.84
N ALA A 20 2.47 14.21 11.30
CA ALA A 20 2.45 13.06 10.41
C ALA A 20 1.73 11.85 11.01
N MET A 21 1.91 11.60 12.30
CA MET A 21 1.25 10.51 13.03
C MET A 21 -0.26 10.72 13.13
N SER A 22 -0.73 11.93 13.46
CA SER A 22 -2.17 12.21 13.56
C SER A 22 -2.86 12.19 12.20
N SER A 23 -2.19 12.66 11.13
CA SER A 23 -2.71 12.56 9.76
C SER A 23 -2.87 11.10 9.31
N GLY A 24 -1.88 10.24 9.56
CA GLY A 24 -1.95 8.82 9.22
C GLY A 24 -3.02 8.06 10.02
N SER A 25 -3.02 8.22 11.36
CA SER A 25 -3.97 7.54 12.23
C SER A 25 -5.41 8.00 12.00
N GLY A 26 -5.63 9.30 11.79
CA GLY A 26 -6.94 9.86 11.49
C GLY A 26 -7.57 9.24 10.24
N ARG A 27 -6.80 9.07 9.17
CA ARG A 27 -7.28 8.42 7.93
C ARG A 27 -7.71 6.97 8.17
N ILE A 28 -6.95 6.21 8.94
CA ILE A 28 -7.26 4.80 9.24
C ILE A 28 -8.55 4.72 10.07
N ILE A 29 -8.70 5.57 11.09
CA ILE A 29 -9.88 5.61 11.96
C ILE A 29 -11.13 5.96 11.15
N VAL A 30 -11.07 7.03 10.34
CA VAL A 30 -12.21 7.45 9.51
C VAL A 30 -12.58 6.38 8.50
N ALA A 31 -11.61 5.80 7.79
CA ALA A 31 -11.84 4.73 6.83
C ALA A 31 -12.45 3.48 7.51
N GLY A 32 -11.96 3.11 8.69
CA GLY A 32 -12.51 2.01 9.48
C GLY A 32 -13.97 2.27 9.89
N PHE A 33 -14.26 3.46 10.40
CA PHE A 33 -15.61 3.85 10.81
C PHE A 33 -16.59 3.81 9.61
N VAL A 34 -16.20 4.41 8.48
CA VAL A 34 -17.02 4.41 7.26
C VAL A 34 -17.25 2.99 6.74
N SER A 35 -16.23 2.12 6.78
CA SER A 35 -16.34 0.73 6.35
C SER A 35 -17.31 -0.08 7.22
N VAL A 36 -17.25 0.09 8.55
CA VAL A 36 -18.18 -0.56 9.48
C VAL A 36 -19.61 -0.04 9.29
N LEU A 37 -19.77 1.28 9.13
CA LEU A 37 -21.08 1.89 8.89
C LEU A 37 -21.69 1.36 7.57
N PHE A 38 -20.89 1.28 6.51
CA PHE A 38 -21.32 0.74 5.23
C PHE A 38 -21.73 -0.74 5.33
N CYS A 39 -20.96 -1.55 6.05
CA CYS A 39 -21.29 -2.95 6.31
C CYS A 39 -22.64 -3.09 7.03
N TYR A 40 -22.88 -2.24 8.04
CA TYR A 40 -24.15 -2.22 8.79
C TYR A 40 -25.34 -1.81 7.91
N ILE A 41 -25.19 -0.77 7.07
CA ILE A 41 -26.26 -0.30 6.17
C ILE A 41 -26.58 -1.34 5.08
N THR A 42 -25.57 -2.08 4.60
CA THR A 42 -25.75 -3.08 3.53
C THR A 42 -26.31 -4.41 4.07
N GLY A 43 -26.51 -4.52 5.41
CA GLY A 43 -27.08 -5.72 6.04
C GLY A 43 -26.18 -6.96 5.97
N ASN A 44 -24.90 -6.80 5.61
CA ASN A 44 -23.95 -7.89 5.54
C ASN A 44 -23.50 -8.29 6.95
N ASN A 45 -23.72 -9.54 7.32
CA ASN A 45 -23.25 -10.06 8.61
C ASN A 45 -21.72 -10.19 8.60
N LEU A 46 -21.10 -9.70 9.67
CA LEU A 46 -19.65 -9.87 9.86
C LEU A 46 -19.33 -11.36 10.05
N PRO A 47 -18.26 -11.86 9.42
CA PRO A 47 -17.87 -13.26 9.56
C PRO A 47 -17.59 -13.59 11.04
N ARG A 48 -18.15 -14.71 11.52
CA ARG A 48 -17.95 -15.17 12.91
C ARG A 48 -16.70 -16.02 13.11
N GLU A 49 -16.04 -16.43 12.03
CA GLU A 49 -14.88 -17.29 12.09
C GLU A 49 -13.62 -16.55 12.59
N LYS A 50 -13.01 -17.06 13.65
CA LYS A 50 -11.79 -16.48 14.24
C LYS A 50 -10.61 -16.41 13.24
N ASN A 51 -10.52 -17.39 12.34
CA ASN A 51 -9.47 -17.44 11.32
C ASN A 51 -9.57 -16.26 10.34
N VAL A 52 -10.80 -15.91 9.91
CA VAL A 52 -11.04 -14.77 9.01
C VAL A 52 -10.62 -13.46 9.70
N TRP A 53 -10.96 -13.29 10.98
CA TRP A 53 -10.57 -12.13 11.77
C TRP A 53 -9.05 -12.01 11.92
N PHE A 54 -8.35 -13.12 12.10
CA PHE A 54 -6.89 -13.13 12.16
C PHE A 54 -6.27 -12.64 10.83
N TYR A 55 -6.74 -13.16 9.69
CA TYR A 55 -6.26 -12.71 8.38
C TYR A 55 -6.62 -11.24 8.10
N CYS A 56 -7.82 -10.80 8.44
CA CYS A 56 -8.23 -9.41 8.29
C CYS A 56 -7.40 -8.46 9.14
N THR A 57 -7.11 -8.81 10.40
CA THR A 57 -6.28 -8.00 11.29
C THR A 57 -4.85 -7.92 10.77
N PHE A 58 -4.27 -9.05 10.38
CA PHE A 58 -2.93 -9.12 9.83
C PHE A 58 -2.80 -8.31 8.53
N PHE A 59 -3.78 -8.45 7.62
CA PHE A 59 -3.87 -7.66 6.41
C PHE A 59 -4.01 -6.16 6.73
N GLY A 60 -4.94 -5.79 7.60
CA GLY A 60 -5.19 -4.41 7.98
C GLY A 60 -3.97 -3.75 8.59
N LEU A 61 -3.22 -4.47 9.44
CA LEU A 61 -2.06 -3.92 10.13
C LEU A 61 -0.85 -3.77 9.19
N ILE A 62 -0.53 -4.79 8.41
CA ILE A 62 0.67 -4.79 7.56
C ILE A 62 0.42 -4.05 6.24
N SER A 63 -0.70 -4.29 5.58
CA SER A 63 -0.93 -3.77 4.23
C SER A 63 -1.58 -2.39 4.21
N LEU A 64 -2.26 -1.98 5.25
CA LEU A 64 -2.91 -0.68 5.35
C LEU A 64 -2.35 0.16 6.49
N GLY A 65 -2.32 -0.37 7.71
CA GLY A 65 -1.93 0.39 8.89
C GLY A 65 -0.53 0.95 8.79
N LEU A 66 0.44 0.09 8.57
CA LEU A 66 1.85 0.46 8.53
C LEU A 66 2.18 1.40 7.35
N PRO A 67 1.77 1.14 6.10
CA PRO A 67 1.97 2.07 5.00
C PRO A 67 1.34 3.45 5.22
N PHE A 68 0.10 3.50 5.68
CA PHE A 68 -0.57 4.79 5.89
C PHE A 68 0.00 5.62 7.04
N LEU A 69 0.67 5.00 8.01
CA LEU A 69 1.43 5.72 9.04
C LEU A 69 2.79 6.19 8.52
N LEU A 70 3.47 5.39 7.68
CA LEU A 70 4.79 5.71 7.18
C LEU A 70 4.78 6.73 6.02
N MET A 71 3.73 6.76 5.19
CA MET A 71 3.60 7.72 4.07
C MET A 71 3.73 9.18 4.51
N PRO A 72 3.02 9.67 5.52
CA PRO A 72 3.17 11.06 5.95
C PRO A 72 4.55 11.36 6.54
N LEU A 73 5.24 10.35 7.09
CA LEU A 73 6.60 10.51 7.60
C LEU A 73 7.60 10.68 6.46
N SER A 74 7.50 9.87 5.40
CA SER A 74 8.38 9.97 4.22
C SER A 74 8.17 11.29 3.48
N LEU A 75 6.93 11.78 3.35
CA LEU A 75 6.59 13.04 2.67
C LEU A 75 7.11 14.30 3.38
N ARG A 76 7.71 14.19 4.56
CA ARG A 76 8.44 15.29 5.17
C ARG A 76 9.81 15.55 4.55
N PHE A 77 10.38 14.54 3.89
CA PHE A 77 11.75 14.55 3.38
C PHE A 77 11.85 14.35 1.89
N ILE A 78 10.79 13.83 1.25
CA ILE A 78 10.72 13.59 -0.19
C ILE A 78 9.46 14.23 -0.77
N THR A 79 9.49 14.43 -2.10
CA THR A 79 8.36 15.00 -2.84
C THR A 79 7.28 13.94 -3.12
N THR A 80 6.05 14.40 -3.42
CA THR A 80 4.96 13.51 -3.85
C THR A 80 5.28 12.75 -5.13
N SER A 81 6.03 13.37 -6.02
CA SER A 81 6.47 12.74 -7.28
C SER A 81 7.39 11.56 -7.01
N GLU A 82 8.36 11.72 -6.12
CA GLU A 82 9.25 10.63 -5.71
C GLU A 82 8.47 9.50 -5.02
N LEU A 83 7.55 9.83 -4.10
CA LEU A 83 6.69 8.83 -3.48
C LEU A 83 5.87 8.07 -4.54
N ALA A 84 5.31 8.77 -5.54
CA ALA A 84 4.54 8.13 -6.61
C ALA A 84 5.38 7.15 -7.43
N ILE A 85 6.66 7.46 -7.68
CA ILE A 85 7.61 6.56 -8.35
C ILE A 85 7.80 5.28 -7.52
N TYR A 86 8.04 5.40 -6.21
CA TYR A 86 8.15 4.23 -5.32
C TYR A 86 6.87 3.41 -5.29
N LEU A 87 5.69 4.04 -5.22
CA LEU A 87 4.40 3.34 -5.24
C LEU A 87 4.12 2.66 -6.58
N SER A 88 4.63 3.17 -7.69
CA SER A 88 4.49 2.51 -8.99
C SER A 88 5.30 1.22 -9.11
N SER A 89 6.25 0.98 -8.19
CA SER A 89 6.97 -0.30 -8.07
C SER A 89 6.17 -1.40 -7.35
N VAL A 90 5.04 -1.07 -6.70
CA VAL A 90 4.21 -2.05 -5.97
C VAL A 90 3.82 -3.26 -6.81
N PRO A 91 3.34 -3.14 -8.07
CA PRO A 91 3.01 -4.31 -8.90
C PRO A 91 4.20 -5.23 -9.14
N LEU A 92 5.43 -4.69 -9.20
CA LEU A 92 6.64 -5.48 -9.35
C LEU A 92 6.91 -6.33 -8.10
N PHE A 93 6.77 -5.73 -6.91
CA PHE A 93 6.87 -6.46 -5.65
C PHE A 93 5.77 -7.50 -5.48
N VAL A 94 4.53 -7.22 -5.92
CA VAL A 94 3.43 -8.21 -5.92
C VAL A 94 3.81 -9.43 -6.74
N LEU A 95 4.38 -9.24 -7.95
CA LEU A 95 4.79 -10.34 -8.80
C LEU A 95 5.87 -11.20 -8.15
N LEU A 96 6.91 -10.57 -7.59
CA LEU A 96 8.01 -11.27 -6.90
C LEU A 96 7.51 -12.04 -5.67
N LEU A 97 6.70 -11.41 -4.85
CA LEU A 97 6.15 -12.02 -3.65
C LEU A 97 5.17 -13.16 -3.99
N ALA A 98 4.37 -13.02 -5.05
CA ALA A 98 3.48 -14.08 -5.53
C ALA A 98 4.27 -15.31 -5.99
N GLN A 99 5.40 -15.12 -6.65
CA GLN A 99 6.28 -16.22 -7.03
C GLN A 99 6.83 -16.95 -5.80
N ILE A 100 7.29 -16.22 -4.78
CA ILE A 100 7.91 -16.79 -3.58
C ILE A 100 6.88 -17.48 -2.69
N PHE A 101 5.75 -16.82 -2.40
CA PHE A 101 4.78 -17.28 -1.41
C PHE A 101 3.66 -18.15 -1.96
N LEU A 102 3.25 -17.93 -3.22
CA LEU A 102 2.18 -18.69 -3.87
C LEU A 102 2.73 -19.76 -4.82
N LYS A 103 4.06 -19.77 -5.05
CA LYS A 103 4.74 -20.68 -5.99
C LYS A 103 4.10 -20.64 -7.39
N GLU A 104 3.52 -19.50 -7.77
CA GLU A 104 2.95 -19.32 -9.10
C GLU A 104 4.07 -19.32 -10.14
N LYS A 105 3.87 -20.09 -11.23
CA LYS A 105 4.79 -20.05 -12.37
C LYS A 105 4.59 -18.73 -13.10
N ILE A 106 5.64 -17.92 -13.17
CA ILE A 106 5.61 -16.69 -13.95
C ILE A 106 5.59 -17.05 -15.43
N THR A 107 4.51 -16.68 -16.13
CA THR A 107 4.41 -16.84 -17.58
C THR A 107 5.35 -15.84 -18.27
N LYS A 108 5.78 -16.18 -19.51
CA LYS A 108 6.63 -15.28 -20.33
C LYS A 108 6.05 -13.88 -20.48
N GLN A 109 4.71 -13.77 -20.56
CA GLN A 109 4.01 -12.49 -20.63
C GLN A 109 4.15 -11.66 -19.35
N LYS A 110 4.05 -12.30 -18.17
CA LYS A 110 4.28 -11.63 -16.87
C LYS A 110 5.74 -11.12 -16.74
N TRP A 111 6.72 -11.90 -17.23
CA TRP A 111 8.12 -11.50 -17.27
C TRP A 111 8.34 -10.29 -18.18
N LEU A 112 7.72 -10.29 -19.37
CA LEU A 112 7.82 -9.16 -20.30
C LEU A 112 7.23 -7.88 -19.72
N GLY A 113 6.06 -7.98 -19.07
CA GLY A 113 5.46 -6.86 -18.32
C GLY A 113 6.35 -6.34 -17.19
N PHE A 114 7.03 -7.24 -16.46
CA PHE A 114 7.98 -6.89 -15.41
C PHE A 114 9.17 -6.09 -15.95
N ILE A 115 9.78 -6.53 -17.05
CA ILE A 115 10.90 -5.84 -17.70
C ILE A 115 10.46 -4.45 -18.18
N ILE A 116 9.33 -4.35 -18.87
CA ILE A 116 8.78 -3.07 -19.34
C ILE A 116 8.50 -2.13 -18.17
N GLY A 117 7.96 -2.66 -17.07
CA GLY A 117 7.69 -1.89 -15.85
C GLY A 117 8.96 -1.31 -15.23
N ILE A 118 10.04 -2.10 -15.14
CA ILE A 118 11.36 -1.61 -14.67
C ILE A 118 11.89 -0.50 -15.59
N PHE A 119 11.83 -0.69 -16.91
CA PHE A 119 12.26 0.34 -17.86
C PHE A 119 11.44 1.63 -17.69
N GLY A 120 10.11 1.51 -17.52
CA GLY A 120 9.25 2.67 -17.25
C GLY A 120 9.64 3.40 -15.96
N LEU A 121 9.98 2.68 -14.90
CA LEU A 121 10.46 3.27 -13.64
C LEU A 121 11.79 3.99 -13.82
N ILE A 122 12.74 3.41 -14.55
CA ILE A 122 14.03 4.04 -14.81
C ILE A 122 13.86 5.34 -15.61
N ILE A 123 12.99 5.34 -16.62
CA ILE A 123 12.71 6.55 -17.42
C ILE A 123 12.03 7.63 -16.57
N LEU A 124 11.11 7.22 -15.67
CA LEU A 124 10.38 8.15 -14.79
C LEU A 124 11.27 8.71 -13.67
N SER A 125 12.28 7.94 -13.26
CA SER A 125 13.26 8.36 -12.27
C SER A 125 14.23 9.33 -12.90
N ASP A 126 14.01 10.63 -12.66
CA ASP A 126 15.00 11.64 -13.05
C ASP A 126 16.28 11.44 -12.22
N PRO A 127 17.44 11.13 -12.85
CA PRO A 127 18.68 10.88 -12.11
C PRO A 127 19.14 12.09 -11.27
N TYR A 128 18.69 13.30 -11.59
CA TYR A 128 18.99 14.51 -10.82
C TYR A 128 18.12 14.64 -9.57
N SER A 129 16.91 14.07 -9.56
CA SER A 129 16.03 14.06 -8.39
C SER A 129 16.42 13.00 -7.35
N PHE A 130 17.20 11.99 -7.74
CA PHE A 130 17.70 10.91 -6.85
C PHE A 130 19.07 11.21 -6.23
N SER A 131 19.56 12.45 -6.29
CA SER A 131 20.76 12.83 -5.54
C SER A 131 20.43 12.88 -4.06
N ILE A 132 20.71 11.76 -3.38
CA ILE A 132 20.63 11.65 -1.92
C ILE A 132 21.68 12.60 -1.32
N GLN A 133 21.28 13.82 -1.01
CA GLN A 133 22.19 14.82 -0.44
C GLN A 133 22.25 14.74 1.08
N ASN A 134 21.20 14.17 1.71
CA ASN A 134 21.06 14.11 3.16
C ASN A 134 20.69 12.72 3.66
N SER A 135 21.15 12.35 4.84
CA SER A 135 20.80 11.09 5.52
C SER A 135 19.28 10.93 5.73
N ASN A 136 18.54 12.03 5.84
CA ASN A 136 17.08 12.03 5.99
C ASN A 136 16.34 11.61 4.70
N GLU A 137 16.87 11.97 3.54
CA GLU A 137 16.32 11.54 2.23
C GLU A 137 16.54 10.04 2.00
N LEU A 138 17.70 9.54 2.43
CA LEU A 138 17.99 8.11 2.40
C LEU A 138 17.02 7.32 3.30
N LEU A 139 16.76 7.80 4.50
CA LEU A 139 15.76 7.19 5.39
C LEU A 139 14.37 7.19 4.75
N ALA A 140 13.95 8.31 4.14
CA ALA A 140 12.66 8.40 3.47
C ALA A 140 12.55 7.43 2.30
N SER A 141 13.61 7.26 1.51
CA SER A 141 13.65 6.31 0.39
C SER A 141 13.51 4.86 0.89
N ILE A 142 14.19 4.49 1.97
CA ILE A 142 14.06 3.18 2.61
C ILE A 142 12.62 2.98 3.11
N LEU A 143 12.02 3.98 3.75
CA LEU A 143 10.62 3.92 4.19
C LEU A 143 9.68 3.68 3.01
N CYS A 144 9.89 4.34 1.86
CA CYS A 144 9.07 4.15 0.67
C CYS A 144 9.17 2.74 0.09
N ILE A 145 10.35 2.13 0.11
CA ILE A 145 10.53 0.74 -0.30
C ILE A 145 9.77 -0.19 0.66
N ILE A 146 9.87 0.04 1.97
CA ILE A 146 9.13 -0.73 2.98
C ILE A 146 7.62 -0.58 2.75
N ILE A 147 7.12 0.62 2.52
CA ILE A 147 5.72 0.90 2.19
C ILE A 147 5.28 0.07 0.97
N SER A 148 6.07 0.09 -0.10
CA SER A 148 5.76 -0.63 -1.35
C SER A 148 5.71 -2.15 -1.13
N VAL A 149 6.62 -2.71 -0.35
CA VAL A 149 6.64 -4.14 0.00
C VAL A 149 5.46 -4.50 0.90
N CYS A 150 5.13 -3.67 1.88
CA CYS A 150 3.97 -3.89 2.76
C CYS A 150 2.65 -3.87 1.98
N LEU A 151 2.46 -2.91 1.08
CA LEU A 151 1.30 -2.86 0.19
C LEU A 151 1.22 -4.09 -0.71
N ALA A 152 2.35 -4.53 -1.27
CA ALA A 152 2.43 -5.70 -2.12
C ALA A 152 2.08 -6.99 -1.36
N SER A 153 2.49 -7.12 -0.09
CA SER A 153 2.19 -8.28 0.75
C SER A 153 0.69 -8.48 0.99
N GLY A 154 -0.09 -7.39 0.99
CA GLY A 154 -1.53 -7.44 1.16
C GLY A 154 -2.25 -8.27 0.11
N GLY A 155 -1.85 -8.17 -1.15
CA GLY A 155 -2.41 -8.98 -2.23
C GLY A 155 -2.25 -10.48 -1.99
N ILE A 156 -1.14 -10.89 -1.38
CA ILE A 156 -0.85 -12.30 -1.07
C ILE A 156 -1.67 -12.79 0.12
N VAL A 157 -1.79 -11.95 1.15
CA VAL A 157 -2.61 -12.27 2.34
C VAL A 157 -4.05 -12.47 1.92
N LEU A 158 -4.60 -11.61 1.05
CA LEU A 158 -5.96 -11.74 0.52
C LEU A 158 -6.14 -13.02 -0.31
N GLN A 159 -5.15 -13.44 -1.10
CA GLN A 159 -5.25 -14.68 -1.89
C GLN A 159 -5.19 -15.94 -1.01
N LYS A 160 -4.49 -15.88 0.12
CA LYS A 160 -4.43 -16.99 1.10
C LYS A 160 -5.62 -17.01 2.07
N MET A 161 -6.42 -15.96 2.08
CA MET A 161 -7.61 -15.90 2.93
C MET A 161 -8.63 -16.97 2.49
N PRO A 162 -9.20 -17.75 3.42
CA PRO A 162 -10.26 -18.69 3.10
C PRO A 162 -11.42 -17.94 2.42
N LYS A 163 -11.87 -18.47 1.27
CA LYS A 163 -13.00 -17.87 0.54
C LYS A 163 -14.25 -17.99 1.39
N TYR A 164 -14.66 -16.88 1.96
CA TYR A 164 -15.92 -16.77 2.68
C TYR A 164 -17.01 -16.44 1.66
N ASN A 165 -18.01 -17.32 1.54
CA ASN A 165 -19.22 -17.05 0.76
C ASN A 165 -20.21 -16.32 1.67
N PRO A 166 -20.47 -15.03 1.49
CA PRO A 166 -21.46 -14.30 2.30
C PRO A 166 -22.92 -14.71 2.00
N ILE A 167 -23.13 -15.63 1.05
CA ILE A 167 -24.45 -16.03 0.53
C ILE A 167 -24.89 -17.41 1.07
N SER A 168 -24.14 -18.03 1.96
CA SER A 168 -24.58 -19.31 2.55
C SER A 168 -25.30 -19.09 3.89
N PHE A 169 -26.50 -18.46 3.82
CA PHE A 169 -27.56 -18.55 4.82
C PHE A 169 -28.90 -18.57 4.09
#